data_7b5f143d66145ddcba7831f46ff1f6f8
#
_entry.id   7b5f143d66145ddcba7831f46ff1f6f8
#
_cell.length_a   1.000
_cell.length_b   1.000
_cell.length_c   1.000
_cell.angle_alpha   90.00
_cell.angle_beta   90.00
_cell.angle_gamma   90.00
#
_symmetry.space_group_name_H-M   'P 1'
#
loop_
_entity.id
_entity.type
_entity.pdbx_description
1 polymer ?
#
loop_
_entity_poly.entity_id
_entity_poly.type
_entity_poly.pdbx_seq_one_letter_code
_entity_poly.pdbx_strand_id
1 'polypeptide(L)'
;MIPAQFDYLAPSSVEEALSALTEHGDDAKIMAGGQSLLPVLRMRLNAPEVLIDLGRIESLRGVREDGDALVIGALTTHSEMVTNDLVRQHALLLSKAAAEVADNQIRHRGTFGGSCAHADPAGDMGSAALAMDAEFVIAGSGGTRSVPASEFFVDLFETAIGEDEILTEIRVAKKTGWGAHYEKFVRVAHQWAIVAVAATVNASGGTISEAKVALTNMGSTPLRASATESALAGVAATEDGVRPAADQAADGTNPPSDLNGDSDYRRHLATVLARRAVLKAAGA
;
A
#
# COMPACT_ATOMS: atom_id res chain seq x y z
N MET A 1 -9.87 24.52 8.69
CA MET A 1 -10.76 25.19 7.74
C MET A 1 -11.92 24.25 7.43
N ILE A 2 -13.06 24.78 6.97
CA ILE A 2 -14.21 24.02 6.52
C ILE A 2 -14.04 23.79 5.01
N PRO A 3 -14.34 22.59 4.46
CA PRO A 3 -14.37 22.33 3.03
C PRO A 3 -15.30 23.30 2.27
N ALA A 4 -15.14 23.39 0.95
CA ALA A 4 -16.17 23.96 0.09
C ALA A 4 -17.47 23.15 0.26
N GLN A 5 -18.59 23.74 -0.11
CA GLN A 5 -19.88 23.03 -0.10
C GLN A 5 -19.86 21.93 -1.17
N PHE A 6 -20.43 20.78 -0.85
CA PHE A 6 -20.62 19.65 -1.77
C PHE A 6 -21.93 18.92 -1.41
N ASP A 7 -22.50 18.24 -2.37
CA ASP A 7 -23.58 17.29 -2.15
C ASP A 7 -23.00 15.93 -1.70
N TYR A 8 -23.73 15.22 -0.85
CA TYR A 8 -23.27 13.97 -0.24
C TYR A 8 -24.17 12.81 -0.61
N LEU A 9 -23.59 11.81 -1.27
CA LEU A 9 -24.23 10.55 -1.62
C LEU A 9 -23.60 9.40 -0.84
N ALA A 10 -24.42 8.46 -0.36
CA ALA A 10 -23.95 7.29 0.37
C ALA A 10 -24.64 6.03 -0.17
N PRO A 11 -24.21 5.53 -1.33
CA PRO A 11 -24.76 4.33 -1.97
C PRO A 11 -24.60 3.11 -1.08
N SER A 12 -25.49 2.13 -1.25
CA SER A 12 -25.52 0.87 -0.52
C SER A 12 -24.94 -0.31 -1.30
N SER A 13 -24.66 -0.12 -2.59
CA SER A 13 -24.03 -1.13 -3.45
C SER A 13 -22.99 -0.50 -4.39
N VAL A 14 -22.16 -1.35 -4.98
CA VAL A 14 -21.14 -0.94 -5.97
C VAL A 14 -21.82 -0.39 -7.23
N GLU A 15 -22.92 -1.00 -7.65
CA GLU A 15 -23.70 -0.59 -8.82
C GLU A 15 -24.30 0.82 -8.63
N GLU A 16 -24.85 1.12 -7.46
CA GLU A 16 -25.32 2.46 -7.13
C GLU A 16 -24.18 3.49 -7.12
N ALA A 17 -23.00 3.11 -6.59
CA ALA A 17 -21.83 3.97 -6.57
C ALA A 17 -21.29 4.25 -7.98
N LEU A 18 -21.22 3.23 -8.85
CA LEU A 18 -20.85 3.37 -10.25
C LEU A 18 -21.84 4.24 -11.03
N SER A 19 -23.14 4.06 -10.77
CA SER A 19 -24.19 4.90 -11.39
C SER A 19 -24.04 6.37 -11.00
N ALA A 20 -23.82 6.64 -9.71
CA ALA A 20 -23.57 8.01 -9.23
C ALA A 20 -22.28 8.60 -9.83
N LEU A 21 -21.22 7.81 -9.95
CA LEU A 21 -19.96 8.24 -10.55
C LEU A 21 -20.12 8.58 -12.03
N THR A 22 -20.89 7.77 -12.77
CA THR A 22 -21.21 8.03 -14.19
C THR A 22 -22.11 9.28 -14.36
N GLU A 23 -23.09 9.48 -13.45
CA GLU A 23 -24.00 10.62 -13.48
C GLU A 23 -23.29 11.97 -13.26
N HIS A 24 -22.33 11.99 -12.31
CA HIS A 24 -21.66 13.23 -11.90
C HIS A 24 -20.27 13.43 -12.50
N GLY A 25 -19.65 12.38 -13.08
CA GLY A 25 -18.36 12.46 -13.78
C GLY A 25 -17.28 13.17 -12.97
N ASP A 26 -16.61 14.13 -13.56
CA ASP A 26 -15.48 14.88 -12.96
C ASP A 26 -15.86 15.72 -11.74
N ASP A 27 -17.16 16.04 -11.59
CA ASP A 27 -17.68 16.80 -10.44
C ASP A 27 -17.75 15.92 -9.18
N ALA A 28 -17.68 14.60 -9.34
CA ALA A 28 -17.74 13.65 -8.24
C ALA A 28 -16.36 13.24 -7.71
N LYS A 29 -16.30 12.95 -6.41
CA LYS A 29 -15.13 12.33 -5.79
C LYS A 29 -15.54 11.19 -4.86
N ILE A 30 -14.91 10.03 -5.05
CA ILE A 30 -15.10 8.86 -4.20
C ILE A 30 -14.42 9.07 -2.85
N MET A 31 -15.12 8.73 -1.78
CA MET A 31 -14.59 8.68 -0.43
C MET A 31 -14.68 7.25 0.16
N ALA A 32 -13.53 6.72 0.57
CA ALA A 32 -13.43 5.52 1.39
C ALA A 32 -13.32 5.91 2.88
N GLY A 33 -12.17 5.72 3.52
CA GLY A 33 -11.92 6.10 4.91
C GLY A 33 -11.81 7.62 5.18
N GLY A 34 -11.63 8.42 4.14
CA GLY A 34 -11.57 9.89 4.20
C GLY A 34 -10.27 10.47 4.78
N GLN A 35 -9.28 9.65 5.16
CA GLN A 35 -8.11 10.11 5.94
C GLN A 35 -7.09 10.90 5.10
N SER A 36 -7.10 10.74 3.78
CA SER A 36 -6.35 11.60 2.84
C SER A 36 -7.26 12.66 2.24
N LEU A 37 -8.47 12.28 1.79
CA LEU A 37 -9.37 13.17 1.07
C LEU A 37 -9.88 14.33 1.94
N LEU A 38 -10.35 14.08 3.16
CA LEU A 38 -10.89 15.14 4.01
C LEU A 38 -9.87 16.23 4.38
N PRO A 39 -8.59 15.93 4.67
CA PRO A 39 -7.53 16.94 4.77
C PRO A 39 -7.40 17.80 3.50
N VAL A 40 -7.39 17.19 2.33
CA VAL A 40 -7.30 17.90 1.02
C VAL A 40 -8.49 18.84 0.83
N LEU A 41 -9.72 18.36 1.09
CA LEU A 41 -10.94 19.17 1.00
C LEU A 41 -10.93 20.33 2.02
N ARG A 42 -10.46 20.09 3.25
CA ARG A 42 -10.34 21.13 4.29
C ARG A 42 -9.33 22.21 3.93
N MET A 43 -8.27 21.87 3.21
CA MET A 43 -7.30 22.82 2.68
C MET A 43 -7.77 23.50 1.39
N ARG A 44 -8.90 23.05 0.82
CA ARG A 44 -9.46 23.51 -0.47
C ARG A 44 -8.49 23.32 -1.64
N LEU A 45 -7.69 22.28 -1.58
CA LEU A 45 -6.83 21.86 -2.69
C LEU A 45 -7.61 21.08 -3.75
N ASN A 46 -8.80 20.57 -3.36
CA ASN A 46 -9.81 20.01 -4.23
C ASN A 46 -11.19 20.48 -3.74
N ALA A 47 -12.16 20.66 -4.64
CA ALA A 47 -13.50 21.13 -4.34
C ALA A 47 -14.52 20.43 -5.26
N PRO A 48 -14.77 19.11 -5.10
CA PRO A 48 -15.77 18.40 -5.87
C PRO A 48 -17.16 18.94 -5.54
N GLU A 49 -18.09 18.87 -6.50
CA GLU A 49 -19.48 19.24 -6.28
C GLU A 49 -20.24 18.10 -5.55
N VAL A 50 -19.81 16.84 -5.76
CA VAL A 50 -20.45 15.66 -5.17
C VAL A 50 -19.42 14.76 -4.50
N LEU A 51 -19.70 14.31 -3.28
CA LEU A 51 -18.92 13.34 -2.55
C LEU A 51 -19.70 12.01 -2.46
N ILE A 52 -19.12 10.95 -3.04
CA ILE A 52 -19.70 9.59 -3.03
C ILE A 52 -18.98 8.77 -1.95
N ASP A 53 -19.68 8.56 -0.81
CA ASP A 53 -19.12 7.81 0.33
C ASP A 53 -19.47 6.32 0.21
N LEU A 54 -18.45 5.49 -0.01
CA LEU A 54 -18.57 4.03 -0.11
C LEU A 54 -18.83 3.35 1.24
N GLY A 55 -18.80 4.07 2.34
CA GLY A 55 -18.81 3.52 3.70
C GLY A 55 -20.00 2.62 4.07
N ARG A 56 -21.10 2.66 3.30
CA ARG A 56 -22.28 1.79 3.49
C ARG A 56 -22.24 0.49 2.69
N ILE A 57 -21.27 0.31 1.81
CA ILE A 57 -21.17 -0.87 0.95
C ILE A 57 -20.44 -1.98 1.70
N GLU A 58 -21.19 -2.86 2.35
CA GLU A 58 -20.63 -3.94 3.18
C GLU A 58 -19.81 -4.95 2.36
N SER A 59 -20.14 -5.19 1.08
CA SER A 59 -19.41 -6.09 0.21
C SER A 59 -17.95 -5.69 -0.04
N LEU A 60 -17.61 -4.43 0.19
CA LEU A 60 -16.24 -3.91 0.07
C LEU A 60 -15.39 -4.10 1.35
N ARG A 61 -15.90 -4.81 2.36
CA ARG A 61 -15.26 -5.00 3.65
C ARG A 61 -14.84 -6.44 3.89
N GLY A 62 -13.90 -6.60 4.83
CA GLY A 62 -13.53 -7.88 5.38
C GLY A 62 -12.45 -8.61 4.60
N VAL A 63 -12.08 -9.77 5.10
CA VAL A 63 -11.01 -10.61 4.58
C VAL A 63 -11.54 -12.04 4.48
N ARG A 64 -11.30 -12.68 3.34
CA ARG A 64 -11.68 -14.07 3.11
C ARG A 64 -10.60 -14.83 2.36
N GLU A 65 -10.62 -16.13 2.50
CA GLU A 65 -9.80 -17.03 1.68
C GLU A 65 -10.53 -17.36 0.37
N ASP A 66 -9.76 -17.47 -0.69
CA ASP A 66 -10.22 -17.94 -2.00
C ASP A 66 -9.11 -18.81 -2.63
N GLY A 67 -9.18 -20.12 -2.38
CA GLY A 67 -8.13 -21.06 -2.76
C GLY A 67 -6.78 -20.68 -2.15
N ASP A 68 -5.78 -20.46 -3.02
CA ASP A 68 -4.43 -20.06 -2.62
C ASP A 68 -4.26 -18.54 -2.44
N ALA A 69 -5.34 -17.77 -2.62
CA ALA A 69 -5.35 -16.34 -2.41
C ALA A 69 -6.05 -15.94 -1.11
N LEU A 70 -5.63 -14.80 -0.57
CA LEU A 70 -6.36 -14.00 0.41
C LEU A 70 -6.99 -12.82 -0.30
N VAL A 71 -8.29 -12.65 -0.15
CA VAL A 71 -9.06 -11.56 -0.74
C VAL A 71 -9.45 -10.57 0.34
N ILE A 72 -9.10 -9.32 0.12
CA ILE A 72 -9.27 -8.22 1.07
C ILE A 72 -10.15 -7.17 0.42
N GLY A 73 -11.32 -6.88 0.99
CA GLY A 73 -12.19 -5.82 0.50
C GLY A 73 -11.54 -4.45 0.60
N ALA A 74 -11.74 -3.59 -0.38
CA ALA A 74 -11.07 -2.29 -0.48
C ALA A 74 -11.34 -1.35 0.70
N LEU A 75 -12.49 -1.50 1.38
CA LEU A 75 -12.84 -0.75 2.58
C LEU A 75 -12.41 -1.41 3.90
N THR A 76 -11.64 -2.51 3.86
CA THR A 76 -11.03 -3.09 5.06
C THR A 76 -10.10 -2.07 5.69
N THR A 77 -10.32 -1.72 6.95
CA THR A 77 -9.57 -0.68 7.63
C THR A 77 -8.14 -1.15 7.97
N HIS A 78 -7.21 -0.21 8.13
CA HIS A 78 -5.87 -0.55 8.60
C HIS A 78 -5.90 -1.23 9.98
N SER A 79 -6.83 -0.84 10.85
CA SER A 79 -7.01 -1.48 12.16
C SER A 79 -7.42 -2.96 12.03
N GLU A 80 -8.34 -3.28 11.10
CA GLU A 80 -8.71 -4.66 10.80
C GLU A 80 -7.54 -5.44 10.20
N MET A 81 -6.77 -4.84 9.28
CA MET A 81 -5.56 -5.46 8.72
C MET A 81 -4.53 -5.85 9.78
N VAL A 82 -4.39 -5.06 10.85
CA VAL A 82 -3.48 -5.35 11.97
C VAL A 82 -3.96 -6.53 12.82
N THR A 83 -5.27 -6.66 13.03
CA THR A 83 -5.84 -7.61 14.00
C THR A 83 -6.41 -8.88 13.38
N ASN A 84 -6.66 -8.89 12.07
CA ASN A 84 -7.26 -10.03 11.38
C ASN A 84 -6.31 -11.23 11.32
N ASP A 85 -6.76 -12.38 11.78
CA ASP A 85 -5.95 -13.59 11.88
C ASP A 85 -5.53 -14.14 10.52
N LEU A 86 -6.38 -14.07 9.48
CA LEU A 86 -6.03 -14.50 8.12
C LEU A 86 -4.93 -13.64 7.53
N VAL A 87 -4.99 -12.30 7.73
CA VAL A 87 -3.93 -11.39 7.27
C VAL A 87 -2.61 -11.70 7.99
N ARG A 88 -2.66 -11.90 9.31
CA ARG A 88 -1.47 -12.23 10.11
C ARG A 88 -0.85 -13.57 9.73
N GLN A 89 -1.68 -14.55 9.36
CA GLN A 89 -1.24 -15.88 9.01
C GLN A 89 -0.71 -15.98 7.58
N HIS A 90 -1.33 -15.30 6.63
CA HIS A 90 -1.11 -15.52 5.19
C HIS A 90 -0.50 -14.31 4.46
N ALA A 91 -0.60 -13.10 5.03
CA ALA A 91 -0.12 -11.84 4.45
C ALA A 91 0.51 -10.94 5.52
N LEU A 92 1.38 -11.51 6.37
CA LEU A 92 1.95 -10.86 7.55
C LEU A 92 2.56 -9.48 7.25
N LEU A 93 3.15 -9.29 6.07
CA LEU A 93 3.72 -8.01 5.65
C LEU A 93 2.67 -6.90 5.63
N LEU A 94 1.45 -7.18 5.12
CA LEU A 94 0.37 -6.20 5.08
C LEU A 94 -0.07 -5.79 6.48
N SER A 95 -0.15 -6.74 7.42
CA SER A 95 -0.46 -6.44 8.83
C SER A 95 0.61 -5.55 9.47
N LYS A 96 1.89 -5.83 9.21
CA LYS A 96 3.01 -5.03 9.74
C LYS A 96 3.05 -3.63 9.15
N ALA A 97 2.86 -3.48 7.84
CA ALA A 97 2.78 -2.17 7.20
C ALA A 97 1.58 -1.35 7.71
N ALA A 98 0.41 -1.98 7.83
CA ALA A 98 -0.78 -1.32 8.37
C ALA A 98 -0.59 -0.82 9.81
N ALA A 99 0.20 -1.51 10.64
CA ALA A 99 0.52 -1.09 12.01
C ALA A 99 1.34 0.21 12.07
N GLU A 100 2.14 0.50 11.03
CA GLU A 100 2.97 1.70 10.91
C GLU A 100 2.24 2.90 10.29
N VAL A 101 0.99 2.71 9.83
CA VAL A 101 0.18 3.82 9.29
C VAL A 101 -0.24 4.74 10.43
N ALA A 102 0.26 5.97 10.42
CA ALA A 102 -0.16 7.07 11.29
C ALA A 102 -0.44 6.64 12.76
N ASP A 103 -1.68 6.83 13.24
CA ASP A 103 -2.12 6.50 14.59
C ASP A 103 -3.40 5.65 14.60
N ASN A 104 -3.84 5.24 15.80
CA ASN A 104 -5.02 4.42 15.96
C ASN A 104 -6.30 5.08 15.42
N GLN A 105 -6.45 6.41 15.54
CA GLN A 105 -7.65 7.12 15.06
C GLN A 105 -7.71 7.04 13.53
N ILE A 106 -6.57 7.28 12.87
CA ILE A 106 -6.46 7.18 11.41
C ILE A 106 -6.66 5.73 10.95
N ARG A 107 -6.04 4.75 11.62
CA ARG A 107 -6.18 3.33 11.27
C ARG A 107 -7.59 2.79 11.38
N HIS A 108 -8.42 3.30 12.31
CA HIS A 108 -9.81 2.89 12.44
C HIS A 108 -10.72 3.41 11.32
N ARG A 109 -10.28 4.37 10.55
CA ARG A 109 -11.05 4.95 9.43
C ARG A 109 -10.38 4.72 8.09
N GLY A 110 -9.06 4.93 8.00
CA GLY A 110 -8.28 4.69 6.79
C GLY A 110 -8.37 3.23 6.35
N THR A 111 -8.48 3.00 5.05
CA THR A 111 -8.70 1.68 4.45
C THR A 111 -7.54 1.28 3.55
N PHE A 112 -7.33 -0.03 3.39
CA PHE A 112 -6.27 -0.54 2.54
C PHE A 112 -6.45 -0.08 1.09
N GLY A 113 -7.64 -0.30 0.51
CA GLY A 113 -7.92 0.13 -0.86
C GLY A 113 -7.86 1.64 -1.04
N GLY A 114 -8.38 2.41 -0.06
CA GLY A 114 -8.32 3.87 -0.12
C GLY A 114 -6.89 4.42 -0.09
N SER A 115 -5.99 3.77 0.67
CA SER A 115 -4.56 4.12 0.68
C SER A 115 -3.89 3.84 -0.67
N CYS A 116 -4.18 2.68 -1.27
CA CYS A 116 -3.63 2.32 -2.60
C CYS A 116 -4.22 3.20 -3.72
N ALA A 117 -5.53 3.47 -3.70
CA ALA A 117 -6.18 4.34 -4.69
C ALA A 117 -5.73 5.81 -4.60
N HIS A 118 -5.30 6.27 -3.42
CA HIS A 118 -4.71 7.59 -3.25
C HIS A 118 -3.31 7.70 -3.87
N ALA A 119 -2.60 6.59 -3.95
CA ALA A 119 -1.27 6.45 -4.58
C ALA A 119 -0.23 7.48 -4.13
N ASP A 120 -0.26 7.90 -2.86
CA ASP A 120 0.83 8.71 -2.30
C ASP A 120 2.11 7.86 -2.25
N PRO A 121 3.21 8.26 -2.92
CA PRO A 121 4.46 7.48 -2.92
C PRO A 121 5.08 7.31 -1.52
N ALA A 122 4.76 8.20 -0.57
CA ALA A 122 5.16 8.08 0.83
C ALA A 122 4.20 7.22 1.67
N GLY A 123 3.12 6.72 1.06
CA GLY A 123 2.13 5.84 1.69
C GLY A 123 2.67 4.44 1.98
N ASP A 124 2.35 3.91 3.16
CA ASP A 124 2.93 2.66 3.65
C ASP A 124 2.38 1.41 2.92
N MET A 125 1.13 1.45 2.47
CA MET A 125 0.46 0.25 1.96
C MET A 125 0.81 -0.11 0.52
N GLY A 126 1.21 0.86 -0.31
CA GLY A 126 1.54 0.63 -1.72
C GLY A 126 2.75 -0.29 -1.91
N SER A 127 3.84 -0.03 -1.19
CA SER A 127 5.04 -0.88 -1.25
C SER A 127 4.78 -2.27 -0.64
N ALA A 128 3.97 -2.35 0.42
CA ALA A 128 3.59 -3.63 1.00
C ALA A 128 2.73 -4.47 0.03
N ALA A 129 1.78 -3.85 -0.68
CA ALA A 129 1.01 -4.50 -1.73
C ALA A 129 1.90 -4.97 -2.89
N LEU A 130 2.84 -4.11 -3.32
CA LEU A 130 3.80 -4.46 -4.38
C LEU A 130 4.70 -5.64 -3.98
N ALA A 131 5.24 -5.67 -2.74
CA ALA A 131 6.06 -6.77 -2.23
C ALA A 131 5.25 -8.08 -2.03
N MET A 132 3.93 -7.98 -1.89
CA MET A 132 3.05 -9.15 -1.82
C MET A 132 2.57 -9.62 -3.19
N ASP A 133 3.04 -9.02 -4.30
CA ASP A 133 2.57 -9.30 -5.66
C ASP A 133 1.03 -9.20 -5.75
N ALA A 134 0.45 -8.15 -5.16
CA ALA A 134 -0.99 -7.97 -5.08
C ALA A 134 -1.62 -7.74 -6.47
N GLU A 135 -2.88 -8.16 -6.59
CA GLU A 135 -3.76 -7.83 -7.72
C GLU A 135 -4.91 -6.95 -7.22
N PHE A 136 -5.18 -5.87 -7.92
CA PHE A 136 -6.25 -4.93 -7.63
C PHE A 136 -7.45 -5.21 -8.52
N VAL A 137 -8.59 -5.54 -7.92
CA VAL A 137 -9.85 -5.81 -8.64
C VAL A 137 -10.66 -4.53 -8.72
N ILE A 138 -10.88 -4.07 -9.93
CA ILE A 138 -11.52 -2.81 -10.25
C ILE A 138 -12.85 -3.10 -10.95
N ALA A 139 -13.93 -2.51 -10.49
CA ALA A 139 -15.25 -2.58 -11.09
C ALA A 139 -15.56 -1.30 -11.87
N GLY A 140 -16.13 -1.45 -13.05
CA GLY A 140 -16.64 -0.38 -13.91
C GLY A 140 -17.92 -0.80 -14.63
N SER A 141 -18.45 0.04 -15.49
CA SER A 141 -19.67 -0.21 -16.26
C SER A 141 -19.58 -1.44 -17.17
N GLY A 142 -18.36 -1.80 -17.60
CA GLY A 142 -18.07 -2.97 -18.45
C GLY A 142 -17.87 -4.29 -17.67
N GLY A 143 -17.97 -4.29 -16.36
CA GLY A 143 -17.67 -5.44 -15.49
C GLY A 143 -16.47 -5.22 -14.60
N THR A 144 -15.78 -6.30 -14.23
CA THR A 144 -14.60 -6.25 -13.36
C THR A 144 -13.33 -6.65 -14.12
N ARG A 145 -12.21 -6.02 -13.74
CA ARG A 145 -10.87 -6.37 -14.23
C ARG A 145 -9.87 -6.41 -13.10
N SER A 146 -8.81 -7.20 -13.26
CA SER A 146 -7.68 -7.24 -12.32
C SER A 146 -6.47 -6.55 -12.90
N VAL A 147 -5.75 -5.80 -12.06
CA VAL A 147 -4.50 -5.11 -12.39
C VAL A 147 -3.43 -5.52 -11.38
N PRO A 148 -2.28 -6.07 -11.81
CA PRO A 148 -1.20 -6.39 -10.89
C PRO A 148 -0.61 -5.12 -10.25
N ALA A 149 -0.09 -5.22 -9.04
CA ALA A 149 0.50 -4.08 -8.31
C ALA A 149 1.66 -3.42 -9.06
N SER A 150 2.36 -4.17 -9.92
CA SER A 150 3.42 -3.64 -10.79
C SER A 150 2.94 -2.68 -11.88
N GLU A 151 1.63 -2.70 -12.19
CA GLU A 151 0.99 -1.89 -13.23
C GLU A 151 -0.08 -0.93 -12.66
N PHE A 152 -0.42 -1.11 -11.38
CA PHE A 152 -1.49 -0.35 -10.74
C PHE A 152 -1.10 1.10 -10.42
N PHE A 153 0.13 1.33 -9.94
CA PHE A 153 0.65 2.67 -9.64
C PHE A 153 1.32 3.25 -10.88
N VAL A 154 0.68 4.23 -11.51
CA VAL A 154 1.12 4.76 -12.82
C VAL A 154 2.10 5.92 -12.66
N ASP A 155 1.74 6.90 -11.81
CA ASP A 155 2.58 8.06 -11.49
C ASP A 155 2.16 8.65 -10.12
N LEU A 156 2.71 9.81 -9.78
CA LEU A 156 2.46 10.56 -8.56
C LEU A 156 0.95 10.84 -8.39
N PHE A 157 0.33 10.21 -7.37
CA PHE A 157 -1.12 10.25 -7.12
C PHE A 157 -1.98 9.74 -8.29
N GLU A 158 -1.41 8.90 -9.15
CA GLU A 158 -2.10 8.33 -10.31
C GLU A 158 -2.06 6.81 -10.26
N THR A 159 -3.22 6.20 -10.53
CA THR A 159 -3.38 4.74 -10.59
C THR A 159 -4.03 4.32 -11.90
N ALA A 160 -4.05 3.01 -12.14
CA ALA A 160 -4.76 2.41 -13.29
C ALA A 160 -6.30 2.40 -13.12
N ILE A 161 -6.88 2.99 -12.07
CA ILE A 161 -8.32 3.12 -11.88
C ILE A 161 -8.82 4.21 -12.85
N GLY A 162 -9.79 3.85 -13.71
CA GLY A 162 -10.43 4.80 -14.62
C GLY A 162 -11.39 5.76 -13.89
N GLU A 163 -11.81 6.81 -14.58
CA GLU A 163 -12.69 7.86 -14.04
C GLU A 163 -14.07 7.33 -13.61
N ASP A 164 -14.56 6.26 -14.27
CA ASP A 164 -15.84 5.60 -14.04
C ASP A 164 -15.67 4.22 -13.34
N GLU A 165 -14.56 4.03 -12.62
CA GLU A 165 -14.21 2.76 -11.99
C GLU A 165 -14.03 2.90 -10.47
N ILE A 166 -14.24 1.78 -9.76
CA ILE A 166 -14.10 1.68 -8.30
C ILE A 166 -13.24 0.46 -7.96
N LEU A 167 -12.22 0.65 -7.13
CA LEU A 167 -11.45 -0.45 -6.53
C LEU A 167 -12.33 -1.19 -5.52
N THR A 168 -12.53 -2.48 -5.72
CA THR A 168 -13.42 -3.31 -4.91
C THR A 168 -12.70 -4.27 -3.99
N GLU A 169 -11.63 -4.91 -4.46
CA GLU A 169 -10.87 -5.93 -3.74
C GLU A 169 -9.38 -5.83 -4.04
N ILE A 170 -8.58 -6.32 -3.10
CA ILE A 170 -7.16 -6.58 -3.29
C ILE A 170 -6.92 -8.06 -3.01
N ARG A 171 -6.32 -8.78 -3.96
CA ARG A 171 -6.01 -10.20 -3.89
C ARG A 171 -4.50 -10.38 -3.71
N VAL A 172 -4.09 -11.24 -2.80
CA VAL A 172 -2.68 -11.58 -2.58
C VAL A 172 -2.53 -13.10 -2.47
N ALA A 173 -1.48 -13.64 -3.06
CA ALA A 173 -1.13 -15.04 -2.83
C ALA A 173 -0.76 -15.25 -1.35
N LYS A 174 -1.22 -16.36 -0.77
CA LYS A 174 -0.88 -16.72 0.60
C LYS A 174 0.62 -16.99 0.73
N LYS A 175 1.28 -16.27 1.63
CA LYS A 175 2.69 -16.47 2.00
C LYS A 175 2.79 -17.04 3.43
N THR A 176 2.05 -18.13 3.65
CA THR A 176 2.01 -18.81 4.96
C THR A 176 3.40 -19.30 5.35
N GLY A 177 3.85 -18.94 6.55
CA GLY A 177 5.16 -19.33 7.08
C GLY A 177 6.33 -18.47 6.58
N TRP A 178 6.11 -17.54 5.68
CA TRP A 178 7.13 -16.55 5.34
C TRP A 178 7.30 -15.55 6.47
N GLY A 179 8.53 -15.16 6.73
CA GLY A 179 8.81 -14.02 7.59
C GLY A 179 8.52 -12.70 6.86
N ALA A 180 8.24 -11.66 7.63
CA ALA A 180 7.94 -10.34 7.06
C ALA A 180 8.37 -9.23 8.00
N HIS A 181 8.78 -8.11 7.44
CA HIS A 181 9.03 -6.89 8.20
C HIS A 181 8.77 -5.64 7.33
N TYR A 182 8.24 -4.61 7.97
CA TYR A 182 8.11 -3.27 7.40
C TYR A 182 8.99 -2.33 8.23
N GLU A 183 10.07 -1.83 7.63
CA GLU A 183 11.02 -0.94 8.30
C GLU A 183 10.78 0.48 7.80
N LYS A 184 10.30 1.36 8.69
CA LYS A 184 9.94 2.73 8.36
C LYS A 184 10.83 3.73 9.05
N PHE A 185 11.41 4.65 8.31
CA PHE A 185 12.18 5.76 8.85
C PHE A 185 11.38 7.06 8.78
N VAL A 186 11.17 7.66 9.94
CA VAL A 186 10.42 8.91 10.13
C VAL A 186 11.17 9.80 11.12
N ARG A 187 10.94 11.10 11.06
CA ARG A 187 11.50 12.05 12.03
C ARG A 187 10.70 12.09 13.33
N VAL A 188 9.39 12.03 13.22
CA VAL A 188 8.45 11.96 14.34
C VAL A 188 7.36 10.93 14.04
N ALA A 189 6.78 10.34 15.09
CA ALA A 189 5.65 9.44 14.96
C ALA A 189 4.49 10.08 14.16
N HIS A 190 3.68 9.26 13.50
CA HIS A 190 2.53 9.66 12.66
C HIS A 190 2.88 10.34 11.34
N GLN A 191 4.15 10.59 11.02
CA GLN A 191 4.54 11.15 9.73
C GLN A 191 4.56 10.10 8.60
N TRP A 192 4.48 10.62 7.38
CA TRP A 192 4.81 9.87 6.17
C TRP A 192 6.25 9.39 6.21
N ALA A 193 6.52 8.28 5.55
CA ALA A 193 7.87 7.74 5.48
C ALA A 193 8.83 8.71 4.78
N ILE A 194 9.97 8.99 5.40
CA ILE A 194 11.11 9.57 4.68
C ILE A 194 11.60 8.54 3.69
N VAL A 195 11.83 7.31 4.14
CA VAL A 195 12.01 6.09 3.36
C VAL A 195 11.42 4.94 4.18
N ALA A 196 10.77 3.98 3.54
CA ALA A 196 10.46 2.72 4.17
C ALA A 196 10.70 1.54 3.23
N VAL A 197 10.87 0.36 3.81
CA VAL A 197 11.12 -0.89 3.10
C VAL A 197 10.16 -1.96 3.59
N ALA A 198 9.40 -2.51 2.66
CA ALA A 198 8.56 -3.68 2.84
C ALA A 198 9.34 -4.94 2.41
N ALA A 199 9.54 -5.88 3.30
CA ALA A 199 10.22 -7.13 2.98
C ALA A 199 9.43 -8.34 3.46
N THR A 200 9.27 -9.34 2.59
CA THR A 200 8.82 -10.69 2.96
C THR A 200 9.82 -11.72 2.45
N VAL A 201 10.14 -12.68 3.31
CA VAL A 201 11.29 -13.58 3.11
C VAL A 201 10.89 -15.02 3.40
N ASN A 202 11.20 -15.91 2.47
CA ASN A 202 11.16 -17.34 2.70
C ASN A 202 12.58 -17.81 3.06
N ALA A 203 12.79 -18.17 4.31
CA ALA A 203 14.08 -18.64 4.80
C ALA A 203 13.93 -19.97 5.53
N SER A 204 14.87 -20.87 5.31
CA SER A 204 14.95 -22.18 5.98
C SER A 204 16.39 -22.53 6.28
N GLY A 205 16.66 -23.07 7.50
CA GLY A 205 18.00 -23.45 7.90
C GLY A 205 19.01 -22.32 7.85
N GLY A 206 18.59 -21.06 8.07
CA GLY A 206 19.46 -19.88 8.03
C GLY A 206 19.79 -19.39 6.60
N THR A 207 19.15 -19.93 5.55
CA THR A 207 19.35 -19.54 4.17
C THR A 207 18.07 -18.96 3.59
N ILE A 208 18.17 -17.84 2.88
CA ILE A 208 17.07 -17.19 2.17
C ILE A 208 16.86 -17.91 0.84
N SER A 209 15.70 -18.53 0.65
CA SER A 209 15.35 -19.15 -0.64
C SER A 209 14.72 -18.17 -1.60
N GLU A 210 13.89 -17.24 -1.07
CA GLU A 210 13.20 -16.20 -1.84
C GLU A 210 12.95 -14.98 -0.96
N ALA A 211 13.05 -13.79 -1.53
CA ALA A 211 12.67 -12.55 -0.88
C ALA A 211 11.90 -11.66 -1.86
N LYS A 212 10.97 -10.87 -1.32
CA LYS A 212 10.30 -9.79 -2.02
C LYS A 212 10.54 -8.50 -1.25
N VAL A 213 11.03 -7.48 -1.94
CA VAL A 213 11.44 -6.22 -1.32
C VAL A 213 10.90 -5.06 -2.15
N ALA A 214 10.17 -4.16 -1.52
CA ALA A 214 9.68 -2.95 -2.16
C ALA A 214 9.92 -1.71 -1.29
N LEU A 215 10.07 -0.58 -1.95
CA LEU A 215 10.51 0.69 -1.38
C LEU A 215 9.37 1.70 -1.38
N THR A 216 9.24 2.45 -0.30
CA THR A 216 8.32 3.58 -0.12
C THR A 216 9.10 4.89 -0.24
N ASN A 217 8.57 5.85 -1.00
CA ASN A 217 9.11 7.21 -1.17
C ASN A 217 10.52 7.27 -1.80
N MET A 218 10.75 6.34 -2.74
CA MET A 218 12.01 6.27 -3.50
C MET A 218 11.83 6.58 -5.00
N GLY A 219 10.64 7.06 -5.38
CA GLY A 219 10.23 7.47 -6.73
C GLY A 219 8.83 8.07 -6.67
N SER A 220 8.21 8.33 -7.82
CA SER A 220 6.82 8.80 -7.93
C SER A 220 5.79 7.71 -7.59
N THR A 221 6.20 6.44 -7.59
CA THR A 221 5.40 5.27 -7.25
C THR A 221 6.15 4.36 -6.27
N PRO A 222 5.50 3.39 -5.61
CA PRO A 222 6.20 2.31 -4.91
C PRO A 222 7.11 1.54 -5.88
N LEU A 223 8.33 1.23 -5.46
CA LEU A 223 9.33 0.63 -6.33
C LEU A 223 9.74 -0.77 -5.84
N ARG A 224 9.88 -1.72 -6.78
CA ARG A 224 10.41 -3.05 -6.50
C ARG A 224 11.94 -3.04 -6.54
N ALA A 225 12.60 -3.52 -5.47
CA ALA A 225 14.04 -3.67 -5.42
C ALA A 225 14.50 -5.01 -6.05
N SER A 226 14.24 -5.19 -7.35
CA SER A 226 14.42 -6.48 -8.04
C SER A 226 15.87 -6.97 -8.04
N ALA A 227 16.86 -6.07 -8.10
CA ALA A 227 18.27 -6.40 -7.99
C ALA A 227 18.59 -7.02 -6.61
N THR A 228 18.09 -6.39 -5.54
CA THR A 228 18.20 -6.90 -4.17
C THR A 228 17.56 -8.28 -4.04
N GLU A 229 16.33 -8.47 -4.54
CA GLU A 229 15.64 -9.76 -4.47
C GLU A 229 16.41 -10.87 -5.15
N SER A 230 16.93 -10.60 -6.36
CA SER A 230 17.72 -11.56 -7.12
C SER A 230 19.01 -11.93 -6.41
N ALA A 231 19.68 -10.96 -5.80
CA ALA A 231 20.93 -11.16 -5.07
C ALA A 231 20.73 -11.85 -3.70
N LEU A 232 19.53 -11.88 -3.14
CA LEU A 232 19.22 -12.54 -1.87
C LEU A 232 18.99 -14.06 -2.02
N ALA A 233 18.73 -14.57 -3.22
CA ALA A 233 18.46 -15.99 -3.42
C ALA A 233 19.69 -16.87 -3.10
N GLY A 234 19.53 -17.81 -2.18
CA GLY A 234 20.59 -18.71 -1.72
C GLY A 234 21.57 -18.11 -0.71
N VAL A 235 21.33 -16.88 -0.23
CA VAL A 235 22.23 -16.16 0.69
C VAL A 235 21.94 -16.57 2.14
N ALA A 236 23.00 -16.65 2.96
CA ALA A 236 22.83 -16.82 4.40
C ALA A 236 22.12 -15.59 5.03
N ALA A 237 21.14 -15.85 5.88
CA ALA A 237 20.38 -14.81 6.60
C ALA A 237 21.25 -14.22 7.74
N THR A 238 22.36 -13.63 7.40
CA THR A 238 23.30 -12.99 8.32
C THR A 238 23.63 -11.58 7.83
N GLU A 239 24.15 -10.73 8.70
CA GLU A 239 24.55 -9.35 8.35
C GLU A 239 25.49 -9.32 7.15
N ASP A 240 26.55 -10.15 7.13
CA ASP A 240 27.53 -10.19 6.06
C ASP A 240 26.96 -10.80 4.76
N GLY A 241 26.03 -11.75 4.87
CA GLY A 241 25.38 -12.36 3.71
C GLY A 241 24.42 -11.40 3.02
N VAL A 242 23.58 -10.70 3.78
CA VAL A 242 22.51 -9.83 3.24
C VAL A 242 23.05 -8.49 2.74
N ARG A 243 24.12 -7.96 3.33
CA ARG A 243 24.68 -6.62 3.02
C ARG A 243 24.92 -6.38 1.53
N PRO A 244 25.63 -7.25 0.77
CA PRO A 244 25.91 -6.99 -0.65
C PRO A 244 24.65 -6.91 -1.52
N ALA A 245 23.61 -7.65 -1.16
CA ALA A 245 22.33 -7.60 -1.84
C ALA A 245 21.56 -6.31 -1.48
N ALA A 246 21.53 -5.93 -0.19
CA ALA A 246 20.85 -4.74 0.28
C ALA A 246 21.50 -3.44 -0.24
N ASP A 247 22.79 -3.43 -0.51
CA ASP A 247 23.50 -2.28 -1.08
C ASP A 247 22.99 -1.92 -2.50
N GLN A 248 22.31 -2.85 -3.19
CA GLN A 248 21.66 -2.64 -4.49
C GLN A 248 20.23 -2.09 -4.38
N ALA A 249 19.68 -1.91 -3.16
CA ALA A 249 18.27 -1.52 -2.98
C ALA A 249 17.92 -0.15 -3.57
N ALA A 250 18.90 0.74 -3.71
CA ALA A 250 18.71 2.06 -4.29
C ALA A 250 18.88 2.12 -5.81
N ASP A 251 19.21 1.02 -6.47
CA ASP A 251 19.42 0.99 -7.91
C ASP A 251 18.12 1.36 -8.67
N GLY A 252 18.24 2.25 -9.65
CA GLY A 252 17.11 2.71 -10.45
C GLY A 252 16.12 3.64 -9.73
N THR A 253 16.40 4.04 -8.47
CA THR A 253 15.52 4.93 -7.73
C THR A 253 15.75 6.41 -8.05
N ASN A 254 14.68 7.20 -7.93
CA ASN A 254 14.71 8.66 -8.09
C ASN A 254 13.93 9.35 -6.94
N PRO A 255 14.44 9.28 -5.69
CA PRO A 255 13.73 9.84 -4.56
C PRO A 255 13.73 11.37 -4.58
N PRO A 256 12.68 12.00 -3.98
CA PRO A 256 12.61 13.46 -3.87
C PRO A 256 13.68 14.01 -2.94
N SER A 257 14.00 15.30 -3.10
CA SER A 257 14.75 16.10 -2.14
C SER A 257 13.82 17.12 -1.49
N ASP A 258 13.71 17.10 -0.17
CA ASP A 258 12.87 18.01 0.61
C ASP A 258 13.51 18.34 1.98
N LEU A 259 12.75 18.97 2.88
CA LEU A 259 13.19 19.33 4.23
C LEU A 259 13.50 18.12 5.14
N ASN A 260 13.15 16.89 4.73
CA ASN A 260 13.39 15.68 5.51
C ASN A 260 14.65 14.93 5.08
N GLY A 261 15.17 15.23 3.89
CA GLY A 261 16.39 14.64 3.35
C GLY A 261 16.53 14.85 1.86
N ASP A 262 17.76 14.92 1.41
CA ASP A 262 18.08 14.93 -0.01
C ASP A 262 18.03 13.53 -0.63
N SER A 263 18.11 13.48 -1.94
CA SER A 263 18.06 12.27 -2.73
C SER A 263 19.17 11.26 -2.37
N ASP A 264 20.38 11.72 -2.09
CA ASP A 264 21.52 10.84 -1.76
C ASP A 264 21.35 10.24 -0.36
N TYR A 265 20.89 11.03 0.60
CA TYR A 265 20.56 10.53 1.93
C TYR A 265 19.46 9.47 1.89
N ARG A 266 18.39 9.68 1.08
CA ARG A 266 17.32 8.68 0.91
C ARG A 266 17.82 7.41 0.27
N ARG A 267 18.72 7.47 -0.72
CA ARG A 267 19.35 6.27 -1.31
C ARG A 267 20.17 5.51 -0.27
N HIS A 268 20.96 6.22 0.53
CA HIS A 268 21.70 5.61 1.63
C HIS A 268 20.74 4.95 2.65
N LEU A 269 19.65 5.64 3.04
CA LEU A 269 18.65 5.04 3.94
C LEU A 269 18.03 3.77 3.34
N ALA A 270 17.72 3.75 2.06
CA ALA A 270 17.11 2.58 1.41
C ALA A 270 18.00 1.33 1.57
N THR A 271 19.33 1.43 1.38
CA THR A 271 20.25 0.30 1.56
C THR A 271 20.29 -0.19 3.02
N VAL A 272 20.38 0.74 3.96
CA VAL A 272 20.39 0.41 5.40
C VAL A 272 19.09 -0.23 5.86
N LEU A 273 17.95 0.33 5.44
CA LEU A 273 16.62 -0.16 5.84
C LEU A 273 16.29 -1.48 5.13
N ALA A 274 16.69 -1.68 3.87
CA ALA A 274 16.54 -2.95 3.16
C ALA A 274 17.25 -4.09 3.90
N ARG A 275 18.51 -3.87 4.31
CA ARG A 275 19.27 -4.83 5.10
C ARG A 275 18.55 -5.18 6.40
N ARG A 276 18.09 -4.17 7.17
CA ARG A 276 17.37 -4.38 8.43
C ARG A 276 16.05 -5.11 8.22
N ALA A 277 15.28 -4.71 7.21
CA ALA A 277 13.99 -5.32 6.93
C ALA A 277 14.13 -6.80 6.54
N VAL A 278 15.10 -7.12 5.68
CA VAL A 278 15.38 -8.50 5.25
C VAL A 278 15.84 -9.37 6.42
N LEU A 279 16.79 -8.90 7.24
CA LEU A 279 17.28 -9.65 8.41
C LEU A 279 16.13 -9.92 9.40
N LYS A 280 15.37 -8.90 9.78
CA LYS A 280 14.22 -9.07 10.69
C LYS A 280 13.15 -9.97 10.08
N ALA A 281 12.91 -9.90 8.78
CA ALA A 281 11.98 -10.79 8.09
C ALA A 281 12.50 -12.24 8.07
N ALA A 282 13.81 -12.44 7.94
CA ALA A 282 14.42 -13.77 8.01
C ALA A 282 14.53 -14.35 9.43
N GLY A 283 14.21 -13.57 10.48
CA GLY A 283 14.32 -13.99 11.88
C GLY A 283 15.76 -13.96 12.43
N ALA A 284 16.61 -13.14 11.85
CA ALA A 284 18.04 -12.99 12.18
C ALA A 284 18.31 -11.70 12.97
#